data_58534899549eb1c11eb5ddd9ac402f4a
#
_entry.id   58534899549eb1c11eb5ddd9ac402f4a
#
_cell.length_a   1.000
_cell.length_b   1.000
_cell.length_c   1.000
_cell.angle_alpha   90.00
_cell.angle_beta   90.00
_cell.angle_gamma   90.00
#
_symmetry.space_group_name_H-M   'P 1'
#
loop_
_entity.id
_entity.type
_entity.pdbx_description
1 polymer ?
#
loop_
_entity_poly.entity_id
_entity_poly.type
_entity_poly.pdbx_seq_one_letter_code
_entity_poly.pdbx_strand_id
1 'polypeptide(L)'
;MEITNHTRGTKMLSIAICDDQQDSLETIEEELHRSSKNLNVEIETHLYTDGNDMLGLMKNNKDYFDVVFLDIDMPKISGLDVAAKMRSINQEILLVFISAHEQYVFDSIDYSPIKYIRKLKMHDEIELALKKA
;
A
#
# COMPACT_ATOMS: atom_id res chain seq x y z
N MET A 1 -29.95 9.91 9.57
CA MET A 1 -29.64 9.82 8.99
C MET A 1 -29.29 9.94 8.55
N GLU A 2 -29.08 9.58 8.96
CA GLU A 2 -28.53 9.39 8.44
C GLU A 2 -28.10 9.50 7.96
N ILE A 3 -28.08 9.30 8.33
CA ILE A 3 -27.46 9.13 7.84
C ILE A 3 -26.75 9.17 7.71
N THR A 4 -26.67 8.97 8.06
CA THR A 4 -25.89 8.74 7.87
C THR A 4 -25.26 8.44 7.72
N ASN A 5 -25.28 8.24 7.92
CA ASN A 5 -24.69 7.71 7.73
C ASN A 5 -24.48 7.35 7.35
N HIS A 6 -24.34 6.97 7.08
CA HIS A 6 -24.20 6.47 6.61
C HIS A 6 -23.66 6.32 6.33
N THR A 7 -23.68 6.35 6.34
CA THR A 7 -23.05 6.20 6.16
C THR A 7 -22.27 6.08 6.68
N ARG A 8 -22.73 6.24 7.04
CA ARG A 8 -21.84 6.02 7.72
C ARG A 8 -20.93 4.94 7.69
N GLY A 9 -20.80 4.39 7.86
CA GLY A 9 -19.96 3.30 8.04
C GLY A 9 -19.13 2.85 6.86
N THR A 10 -19.34 3.41 5.72
CA THR A 10 -18.56 3.02 4.55
C THR A 10 -17.49 4.06 4.27
N LYS A 11 -16.44 4.00 5.06
CA LYS A 11 -15.24 4.78 4.77
C LYS A 11 -14.53 4.16 3.59
N MET A 12 -14.21 4.96 2.58
CA MET A 12 -13.39 4.52 1.46
C MET A 12 -11.92 4.56 1.87
N LEU A 13 -11.23 3.44 1.73
CA LEU A 13 -9.79 3.38 2.01
C LEU A 13 -9.01 3.97 0.84
N SER A 14 -8.14 4.91 1.13
CA SER A 14 -7.24 5.48 0.14
C SER A 14 -5.93 4.69 0.16
N ILE A 15 -5.62 4.06 -0.96
CA ILE A 15 -4.50 3.12 -1.06
C ILE A 15 -3.52 3.59 -2.14
N ALA A 16 -2.26 3.76 -1.76
CA ALA A 16 -1.20 4.00 -2.73
C ALA A 16 -0.53 2.69 -3.09
N ILE A 17 -0.20 2.53 -4.36
CA ILE A 17 0.55 1.37 -4.86
C ILE A 17 1.77 1.92 -5.58
N CYS A 18 2.95 1.51 -5.16
CA CYS A 18 4.20 1.98 -5.73
C CYS A 18 5.06 0.82 -6.19
N ASP A 19 5.31 0.77 -7.50
CA ASP A 19 6.12 -0.27 -8.13
C ASP A 19 6.59 0.29 -9.48
N ASP A 20 7.88 0.19 -9.79
CA ASP A 20 8.41 0.76 -11.03
C ASP A 20 7.95 0.02 -12.28
N GLN A 21 7.37 -1.16 -12.14
CA GLN A 21 6.89 -1.95 -13.27
C GLN A 21 5.39 -1.83 -13.44
N GLN A 22 4.96 -1.36 -14.61
CA GLN A 22 3.54 -1.12 -14.89
C GLN A 22 2.72 -2.41 -14.75
N ASP A 23 3.24 -3.54 -15.21
CA ASP A 23 2.53 -4.82 -15.11
C ASP A 23 2.25 -5.19 -13.66
N SER A 24 3.24 -4.97 -12.79
CA SER A 24 3.09 -5.25 -11.36
C SER A 24 2.04 -4.34 -10.73
N LEU A 25 2.06 -3.05 -11.07
CA LEU A 25 1.06 -2.10 -10.57
C LEU A 25 -0.35 -2.57 -10.92
N GLU A 26 -0.55 -2.97 -12.17
CA GLU A 26 -1.87 -3.41 -12.63
C GLU A 26 -2.32 -4.68 -11.94
N THR A 27 -1.40 -5.62 -11.75
CA THR A 27 -1.72 -6.88 -11.06
C THR A 27 -2.11 -6.61 -9.61
N ILE A 28 -1.34 -5.76 -8.91
CA ILE A 28 -1.64 -5.42 -7.52
C ILE A 28 -3.00 -4.73 -7.43
N GLU A 29 -3.25 -3.79 -8.34
CA GLU A 29 -4.52 -3.07 -8.37
C GLU A 29 -5.70 -4.01 -8.59
N GLU A 30 -5.57 -4.94 -9.54
CA GLU A 30 -6.62 -5.92 -9.82
C GLU A 30 -6.90 -6.79 -8.60
N GLU A 31 -5.83 -7.25 -7.93
CA GLU A 31 -5.99 -8.08 -6.73
C GLU A 31 -6.63 -7.30 -5.59
N LEU A 32 -6.30 -6.01 -5.45
CA LEU A 32 -6.92 -5.17 -4.44
C LEU A 32 -8.41 -4.95 -4.70
N HIS A 33 -8.79 -4.70 -5.95
CA HIS A 33 -10.20 -4.51 -6.29
C HIS A 33 -10.99 -5.79 -6.11
N ARG A 34 -10.42 -6.94 -6.47
CA ARG A 34 -11.05 -8.24 -6.23
C ARG A 34 -11.25 -8.48 -4.73
N SER A 35 -10.21 -8.21 -3.95
CA SER A 35 -10.26 -8.39 -2.49
C SER A 35 -11.26 -7.44 -1.84
N SER A 36 -11.34 -6.21 -2.32
CA SER A 36 -12.28 -5.22 -1.77
C SER A 36 -13.73 -5.68 -1.95
N LYS A 37 -14.03 -6.31 -3.08
CA LYS A 37 -15.37 -6.85 -3.31
C LYS A 37 -15.65 -8.02 -2.37
N ASN A 38 -14.68 -8.91 -2.20
CA ASN A 38 -14.82 -10.06 -1.31
C ASN A 38 -15.03 -9.64 0.14
N LEU A 39 -14.36 -8.58 0.55
CA LEU A 39 -14.41 -8.08 1.93
C LEU A 39 -15.51 -7.04 2.14
N ASN A 40 -16.18 -6.64 1.07
CA ASN A 40 -17.25 -5.63 1.11
C ASN A 40 -16.73 -4.30 1.68
N VAL A 41 -15.56 -3.87 1.22
CA VAL A 41 -14.97 -2.57 1.59
C VAL A 41 -14.74 -1.77 0.32
N GLU A 42 -14.88 -0.44 0.43
CA GLU A 42 -14.64 0.44 -0.70
C GLU A 42 -13.20 0.94 -0.65
N ILE A 43 -12.55 0.93 -1.80
CA ILE A 43 -11.16 1.41 -1.90
C ILE A 43 -11.02 2.37 -3.07
N GLU A 44 -10.04 3.27 -2.92
CA GLU A 44 -9.60 4.15 -3.99
C GLU A 44 -8.10 3.93 -4.15
N THR A 45 -7.65 3.61 -5.36
CA THR A 45 -6.25 3.29 -5.62
C THR A 45 -5.54 4.41 -6.35
N HIS A 46 -4.28 4.64 -5.98
CA HIS A 46 -3.40 5.65 -6.57
C HIS A 46 -2.09 4.97 -6.95
N LEU A 47 -1.74 5.00 -8.23
CA LEU A 47 -0.60 4.25 -8.76
C LEU A 47 0.61 5.14 -8.97
N TYR A 48 1.77 4.67 -8.53
CA TYR A 48 3.04 5.39 -8.69
C TYR A 48 4.11 4.45 -9.22
N THR A 49 4.80 4.87 -10.27
CA THR A 49 5.97 4.16 -10.77
C THR A 49 7.26 4.67 -10.15
N ASP A 50 7.20 5.79 -9.44
CA ASP A 50 8.35 6.40 -8.78
C ASP A 50 7.96 6.79 -7.36
N GLY A 51 8.70 6.26 -6.38
CA GLY A 51 8.44 6.53 -4.98
C GLY A 51 8.54 8.01 -4.62
N ASN A 52 9.38 8.76 -5.34
CA ASN A 52 9.52 10.20 -5.09
C ASN A 52 8.25 10.97 -5.39
N ASP A 53 7.49 10.55 -6.41
CA ASP A 53 6.22 11.20 -6.74
C ASP A 53 5.20 10.99 -5.62
N MET A 54 5.14 9.78 -5.09
CA MET A 54 4.26 9.47 -3.97
C MET A 54 4.65 10.28 -2.73
N LEU A 55 5.93 10.32 -2.42
CA LEU A 55 6.43 11.05 -1.26
C LEU A 55 6.18 12.55 -1.41
N GLY A 56 6.29 13.08 -2.64
CA GLY A 56 6.01 14.48 -2.91
C GLY A 56 4.58 14.87 -2.55
N LEU A 57 3.62 14.02 -2.91
CA LEU A 57 2.23 14.25 -2.55
C LEU A 57 2.04 14.17 -1.04
N MET A 58 2.65 13.19 -0.39
CA MET A 58 2.49 12.99 1.05
C MET A 58 3.05 14.13 1.89
N LYS A 59 4.09 14.80 1.41
CA LYS A 59 4.67 15.95 2.13
C LYS A 59 3.65 17.05 2.38
N ASN A 60 2.73 17.23 1.44
CA ASN A 60 1.70 18.27 1.55
C ASN A 60 0.39 17.73 2.11
N ASN A 61 0.20 16.42 2.11
CA ASN A 61 -1.02 15.76 2.54
C ASN A 61 -0.66 14.48 3.27
N LYS A 62 -0.15 14.60 4.50
CA LYS A 62 0.40 13.45 5.23
C LYS A 62 -0.62 12.35 5.53
N ASP A 63 -1.90 12.69 5.56
CA ASP A 63 -2.97 11.73 5.85
C ASP A 63 -3.74 11.30 4.60
N TYR A 64 -3.19 11.57 3.41
CA TYR A 64 -3.90 11.28 2.16
C TYR A 64 -4.12 9.79 1.94
N PHE A 65 -3.14 8.95 2.29
CA PHE A 65 -3.25 7.51 2.14
C PHE A 65 -3.48 6.83 3.48
N ASP A 66 -4.36 5.85 3.48
CA ASP A 66 -4.56 4.98 4.65
C ASP A 66 -3.59 3.81 4.62
N VAL A 67 -3.28 3.29 3.43
CA VAL A 67 -2.43 2.12 3.24
C VAL A 67 -1.51 2.36 2.05
N VAL A 68 -0.28 1.91 2.16
CA VAL A 68 0.69 1.95 1.06
C VAL A 68 1.18 0.54 0.78
N PHE A 69 1.02 0.09 -0.47
CA PHE A 69 1.62 -1.14 -0.97
C PHE A 69 2.87 -0.78 -1.76
N LEU A 70 4.00 -1.25 -1.33
CA LEU A 70 5.29 -0.72 -1.76
C LEU A 70 6.24 -1.83 -2.20
N ASP A 71 6.64 -1.79 -3.46
CA ASP A 71 7.69 -2.68 -3.96
C ASP A 71 9.05 -2.22 -3.41
N ILE A 72 9.90 -3.17 -3.04
CA ILE A 72 11.22 -2.84 -2.50
C ILE A 72 12.22 -2.62 -3.62
N ASP A 73 12.18 -3.46 -4.65
CA ASP A 73 13.24 -3.51 -5.67
C ASP A 73 12.97 -2.53 -6.80
N MET A 74 13.33 -1.27 -6.59
CA MET A 74 13.13 -0.20 -7.57
C MET A 74 14.46 0.50 -7.86
N PRO A 75 14.71 0.93 -9.12
CA PRO A 75 16.06 1.39 -9.52
C PRO A 75 16.47 2.75 -8.98
N LYS A 76 15.58 3.73 -8.90
CA LYS A 76 15.95 5.09 -8.51
C LYS A 76 16.02 5.25 -7.00
N ILE A 77 15.01 4.76 -6.32
CA ILE A 77 14.95 4.79 -4.86
C ILE A 77 14.29 3.48 -4.44
N SER A 78 14.94 2.75 -3.55
CA SER A 78 14.40 1.46 -3.11
C SER A 78 13.16 1.67 -2.24
N GLY A 79 12.31 0.63 -2.19
CA GLY A 79 11.14 0.69 -1.33
C GLY A 79 11.48 0.87 0.14
N LEU A 80 12.63 0.36 0.58
CA LEU A 80 13.06 0.56 1.96
C LEU A 80 13.38 2.02 2.23
N ASP A 81 14.02 2.71 1.28
CA ASP A 81 14.31 4.14 1.41
C ASP A 81 13.01 4.96 1.37
N VAL A 82 12.07 4.57 0.50
CA VAL A 82 10.75 5.22 0.46
C VAL A 82 10.05 5.05 1.81
N ALA A 83 10.09 3.85 2.37
CA ALA A 83 9.46 3.57 3.66
C ALA A 83 10.07 4.43 4.78
N ALA A 84 11.40 4.58 4.79
CA ALA A 84 12.07 5.42 5.78
C ALA A 84 11.59 6.86 5.71
N LYS A 85 11.51 7.41 4.49
CA LYS A 85 11.05 8.79 4.29
C LYS A 85 9.56 8.92 4.62
N MET A 86 8.77 7.93 4.24
CA MET A 86 7.34 7.92 4.56
C MET A 86 7.12 7.95 6.07
N ARG A 87 7.90 7.16 6.82
CA ARG A 87 7.77 7.12 8.29
C ARG A 87 8.15 8.44 8.95
N SER A 88 9.03 9.22 8.34
CA SER A 88 9.33 10.54 8.88
C SER A 88 8.21 11.55 8.58
N ILE A 89 7.35 11.26 7.60
CA ILE A 89 6.18 12.10 7.30
C ILE A 89 4.99 11.67 8.14
N ASN A 90 4.72 10.36 8.22
CA ASN A 90 3.55 9.83 8.92
C ASN A 90 3.85 8.42 9.43
N GLN A 91 3.84 8.25 10.75
CA GLN A 91 4.13 6.95 11.38
C GLN A 91 2.89 6.06 11.48
N GLU A 92 1.70 6.61 11.25
CA GLU A 92 0.44 5.89 11.43
C GLU A 92 -0.04 5.17 10.18
N ILE A 93 0.50 5.53 9.03
CA ILE A 93 0.07 4.93 7.77
C ILE A 93 0.38 3.43 7.75
N LEU A 94 -0.56 2.65 7.24
CA LEU A 94 -0.37 1.21 7.15
C LEU A 94 0.52 0.87 5.96
N LEU A 95 1.53 0.07 6.18
CA LEU A 95 2.53 -0.26 5.16
C LEU A 95 2.54 -1.74 4.87
N VAL A 96 2.48 -2.08 3.58
CA VAL A 96 2.60 -3.46 3.11
C VAL A 96 3.72 -3.48 2.07
N PHE A 97 4.75 -4.27 2.32
CA PHE A 97 5.79 -4.47 1.32
C PHE A 97 5.40 -5.61 0.39
N ILE A 98 5.71 -5.45 -0.90
CA ILE A 98 5.58 -6.52 -1.89
C ILE A 98 6.93 -6.64 -2.56
N SER A 99 7.51 -7.85 -2.57
CA SER A 99 8.85 -8.05 -3.13
C SER A 99 8.99 -9.41 -3.76
N ALA A 100 9.82 -9.49 -4.80
CA ALA A 100 10.22 -10.75 -5.40
C ALA A 100 11.28 -11.47 -4.56
N HIS A 101 11.85 -10.79 -3.56
CA HIS A 101 13.01 -11.29 -2.81
C HIS A 101 12.74 -11.33 -1.32
N GLU A 102 13.02 -12.47 -0.69
CA GLU A 102 12.82 -12.65 0.75
C GLU A 102 13.96 -12.02 1.58
N GLN A 103 15.08 -11.70 0.95
CA GLN A 103 16.25 -11.18 1.64
C GLN A 103 16.02 -9.84 2.34
N TYR A 104 14.96 -9.13 1.98
CA TYR A 104 14.64 -7.83 2.58
C TYR A 104 13.72 -7.91 3.79
N VAL A 105 13.29 -9.12 4.17
CA VAL A 105 12.30 -9.26 5.27
C VAL A 105 12.82 -8.65 6.56
N PHE A 106 14.06 -8.94 6.94
CA PHE A 106 14.62 -8.39 8.18
C PHE A 106 14.76 -6.88 8.14
N ASP A 107 15.23 -6.34 7.01
CA ASP A 107 15.38 -4.90 6.87
C ASP A 107 14.02 -4.19 6.91
N SER A 108 12.98 -4.84 6.41
CA SER A 108 11.64 -4.25 6.36
C SER A 108 11.03 -4.07 7.75
N ILE A 109 11.45 -4.87 8.72
CA ILE A 109 10.90 -4.82 10.09
C ILE A 109 11.08 -3.44 10.72
N ASP A 110 12.17 -2.75 10.40
CA ASP A 110 12.47 -1.44 10.95
C ASP A 110 11.41 -0.39 10.60
N TYR A 111 10.59 -0.64 9.57
CA TYR A 111 9.57 0.31 9.12
C TYR A 111 8.16 -0.10 9.53
N SER A 112 8.05 -1.11 10.38
CA SER A 112 6.78 -1.54 10.99
C SER A 112 5.69 -1.86 9.98
N PRO A 113 5.95 -2.70 8.97
CA PRO A 113 4.89 -3.07 8.03
C PRO A 113 3.88 -3.99 8.70
N ILE A 114 2.63 -3.93 8.26
CA ILE A 114 1.62 -4.87 8.74
C ILE A 114 1.74 -6.21 8.02
N LYS A 115 2.40 -6.23 6.87
CA LYS A 115 2.62 -7.47 6.13
C LYS A 115 3.75 -7.30 5.12
N TYR A 116 4.44 -8.40 4.85
CA TYR A 116 5.44 -8.52 3.78
C TYR A 116 4.95 -9.60 2.83
N ILE A 117 4.62 -9.22 1.59
CA ILE A 117 4.06 -10.13 0.60
C ILE A 117 5.11 -10.47 -0.45
N ARG A 118 5.29 -11.76 -0.72
CA ARG A 118 6.12 -12.18 -1.85
C ARG A 118 5.31 -12.07 -3.13
N LYS A 119 5.93 -11.61 -4.21
CA LYS A 119 5.21 -11.40 -5.48
C LYS A 119 4.52 -12.66 -5.99
N LEU A 120 5.09 -13.84 -5.72
CA LEU A 120 4.47 -15.10 -6.13
C LEU A 120 3.20 -15.43 -5.33
N LYS A 121 2.95 -14.74 -4.23
CA LYS A 121 1.82 -15.00 -3.33
C LYS A 121 0.80 -13.88 -3.29
N MET A 122 0.85 -12.94 -4.25
CA MET A 122 -0.05 -11.79 -4.24
C MET A 122 -1.52 -12.18 -4.22
N HIS A 123 -1.90 -13.18 -5.00
CA HIS A 123 -3.31 -13.59 -5.08
C HIS A 123 -3.87 -13.98 -3.71
N ASP A 124 -3.08 -14.71 -2.92
CA ASP A 124 -3.55 -15.20 -1.62
C ASP A 124 -3.37 -14.18 -0.50
N GLU A 125 -2.32 -13.37 -0.58
CA GLU A 125 -1.89 -12.57 0.57
C GLU A 125 -2.33 -11.11 0.54
N ILE A 126 -2.68 -10.57 -0.63
CA ILE A 126 -3.18 -9.20 -0.70
C ILE A 126 -4.50 -9.05 0.05
N GLU A 127 -5.39 -10.02 -0.09
CA GLU A 127 -6.66 -9.97 0.64
C GLU A 127 -6.45 -10.02 2.13
N LEU A 128 -5.49 -10.85 2.60
CA LEU A 128 -5.16 -10.91 4.02
C LEU A 128 -4.63 -9.56 4.52
N ALA A 129 -3.80 -8.90 3.72
CA ALA A 129 -3.28 -7.58 4.06
C ALA A 129 -4.40 -6.55 4.15
N LEU A 130 -5.30 -6.54 3.15
CA LEU A 130 -6.42 -5.61 3.14
C LEU A 130 -7.35 -5.83 4.33
N LYS A 131 -7.52 -7.09 4.71
CA LYS A 131 -8.35 -7.43 5.87
C LYS A 131 -7.78 -6.87 7.17
N LYS A 132 -6.46 -6.75 7.27
CA LYS A 132 -5.81 -6.15 8.44
C LYS A 132 -5.94 -4.63 8.48
N ALA A 133 -6.15 -4.02 7.34
CA ALA A 133 -6.29 -2.56 7.24
C ALA A 133 -7.71 -2.05 7.67
#